data_5cc2544e4102cf1f68ff7ede38e500e3
#
_entry.id   5cc2544e4102cf1f68ff7ede38e500e3
#
_cell.length_a   1.000
_cell.length_b   1.000
_cell.length_c   1.000
_cell.angle_alpha   90.00
_cell.angle_beta   90.00
_cell.angle_gamma   90.00
#
_symmetry.space_group_name_H-M   'P 1'
#
loop_
_entity.id
_entity.type
_entity.pdbx_description
1 polymer ?
#
loop_
_entity_poly.entity_id
_entity_poly.type
_entity_poly.pdbx_seq_one_letter_code
_entity_poly.pdbx_strand_id
1 'polypeptide(L)'
;SATMTLPELRVAIGKVKARTSNPFGVNLLPNQADLLDRIDLMITEGVTVASFAGAPSGDVVARLNDAGLVTMVTVGAKRHAEKMVKMGVKALIAQGGEGGGHTGATPTSLLLPAVVDATEGSGVPVLGAGGYYDGRGLVAALAYGAQGIAMGTRFLLTQESHVPDHVKAIYVGTPVTGTVVTTAIDGAPQRVIRTEMIDELEKAPSVVRFPKAALNALKFARLSGTPIKDLVTSGLAMRKAQDLTWAQMALAANAPMMTKAGVVDGRVEAGILPTGQVVGSIEELPTVAEVISTIVAEAEATLTRLA
;
A
#
# COMPACT_ATOMS: atom_id res chain seq x y z
N SER A 1 -1.79 -3.32 -8.14
CA SER A 1 -1.99 -3.06 -9.60
C SER A 1 -1.52 -1.66 -10.03
N ALA A 2 -1.12 -0.80 -9.09
CA ALA A 2 -0.75 0.60 -9.39
C ALA A 2 0.36 0.77 -10.46
N THR A 3 1.28 -0.19 -10.56
CA THR A 3 2.40 -0.19 -11.51
C THR A 3 2.13 -0.98 -12.79
N MET A 4 0.91 -1.52 -12.96
CA MET A 4 0.51 -2.34 -14.10
C MET A 4 -0.40 -1.56 -15.03
N THR A 5 -0.27 -1.77 -16.33
CA THR A 5 -1.29 -1.38 -17.32
C THR A 5 -2.52 -2.30 -17.20
N LEU A 6 -3.65 -1.90 -17.80
CA LEU A 6 -4.87 -2.72 -17.79
C LEU A 6 -4.68 -4.11 -18.44
N PRO A 7 -3.97 -4.26 -19.59
CA PRO A 7 -3.62 -5.57 -20.16
C PRO A 7 -2.76 -6.42 -19.23
N GLU A 8 -1.75 -5.83 -18.57
CA GLU A 8 -0.90 -6.54 -17.61
C GLU A 8 -1.69 -7.02 -16.39
N LEU A 9 -2.64 -6.20 -15.91
CA LEU A 9 -3.54 -6.59 -14.82
C LEU A 9 -4.40 -7.79 -15.22
N ARG A 10 -4.97 -7.80 -16.43
CA ARG A 10 -5.73 -8.95 -16.97
C ARG A 10 -4.89 -10.22 -16.97
N VAL A 11 -3.65 -10.13 -17.47
CA VAL A 11 -2.72 -11.28 -17.48
C VAL A 11 -2.41 -11.75 -16.06
N ALA A 12 -2.19 -10.82 -15.12
CA ALA A 12 -1.91 -11.14 -13.72
C ALA A 12 -3.11 -11.86 -13.05
N ILE A 13 -4.33 -11.38 -13.26
CA ILE A 13 -5.57 -12.03 -12.78
C ILE A 13 -5.66 -13.47 -13.35
N GLY A 14 -5.44 -13.65 -14.64
CA GLY A 14 -5.44 -14.97 -15.28
C GLY A 14 -4.42 -15.94 -14.68
N LYS A 15 -3.21 -15.43 -14.36
CA LYS A 15 -2.16 -16.24 -13.70
C LYS A 15 -2.58 -16.67 -12.28
N VAL A 16 -3.27 -15.82 -11.52
CA VAL A 16 -3.77 -16.18 -10.19
C VAL A 16 -4.86 -17.25 -10.32
N LYS A 17 -5.84 -17.05 -11.19
CA LYS A 17 -6.94 -18.02 -11.44
C LYS A 17 -6.44 -19.40 -11.89
N ALA A 18 -5.34 -19.44 -12.65
CA ALA A 18 -4.72 -20.71 -13.06
C ALA A 18 -4.03 -21.48 -11.91
N ARG A 19 -3.77 -20.82 -10.76
CA ARG A 19 -3.06 -21.39 -9.62
C ARG A 19 -3.96 -21.71 -8.43
N THR A 20 -5.12 -21.08 -8.34
CA THR A 20 -6.05 -21.28 -7.22
C THR A 20 -7.48 -20.99 -7.62
N SER A 21 -8.41 -21.75 -7.00
CA SER A 21 -9.85 -21.48 -7.00
C SER A 21 -10.29 -20.64 -5.79
N ASN A 22 -9.38 -20.35 -4.86
CA ASN A 22 -9.69 -19.56 -3.67
C ASN A 22 -9.96 -18.10 -4.03
N PRO A 23 -10.79 -17.40 -3.24
CA PRO A 23 -11.00 -15.97 -3.38
C PRO A 23 -9.69 -15.18 -3.31
N PHE A 24 -9.56 -14.17 -4.14
CA PHE A 24 -8.41 -13.25 -4.11
C PHE A 24 -8.83 -11.82 -4.42
N GLY A 25 -7.96 -10.87 -4.07
CA GLY A 25 -8.21 -9.45 -4.23
C GLY A 25 -7.23 -8.75 -5.16
N VAL A 26 -7.66 -7.59 -5.68
CA VAL A 26 -6.82 -6.66 -6.43
C VAL A 26 -6.76 -5.33 -5.67
N ASN A 27 -5.55 -4.81 -5.46
CA ASN A 27 -5.35 -3.49 -4.87
C ASN A 27 -5.46 -2.39 -5.94
N LEU A 28 -6.21 -1.34 -5.62
CA LEU A 28 -6.50 -0.18 -6.47
C LEU A 28 -6.05 1.12 -5.79
N LEU A 29 -5.71 2.12 -6.59
CA LEU A 29 -5.59 3.51 -6.13
C LEU A 29 -6.86 4.28 -6.52
N PRO A 30 -7.49 5.03 -5.59
CA PRO A 30 -8.76 5.71 -5.86
C PRO A 30 -8.69 6.78 -6.96
N ASN A 31 -7.50 7.27 -7.25
CA ASN A 31 -7.23 8.34 -8.21
C ASN A 31 -6.57 7.86 -9.52
N GLN A 32 -6.59 6.55 -9.81
CA GLN A 32 -6.11 6.05 -11.11
C GLN A 32 -7.05 6.50 -12.23
N ALA A 33 -6.47 6.92 -13.36
CA ALA A 33 -7.23 7.40 -14.50
C ALA A 33 -8.16 6.34 -15.10
N ASP A 34 -7.73 5.08 -15.08
CA ASP A 34 -8.43 3.90 -15.59
C ASP A 34 -9.12 3.08 -14.48
N LEU A 35 -9.45 3.72 -13.33
CA LEU A 35 -10.06 3.03 -12.18
C LEU A 35 -11.34 2.26 -12.55
N LEU A 36 -12.23 2.89 -13.32
CA LEU A 36 -13.50 2.26 -13.70
C LEU A 36 -13.28 1.06 -14.62
N ASP A 37 -12.37 1.15 -15.57
CA ASP A 37 -12.02 0.04 -16.47
C ASP A 37 -11.41 -1.13 -15.69
N ARG A 38 -10.62 -0.86 -14.64
CA ARG A 38 -10.09 -1.88 -13.73
C ARG A 38 -11.18 -2.56 -12.93
N ILE A 39 -12.15 -1.79 -12.44
CA ILE A 39 -13.32 -2.31 -11.73
C ILE A 39 -14.12 -3.22 -12.65
N ASP A 40 -14.38 -2.80 -13.90
CA ASP A 40 -15.10 -3.61 -14.88
C ASP A 40 -14.35 -4.90 -15.23
N LEU A 41 -13.03 -4.81 -15.37
CA LEU A 41 -12.19 -5.99 -15.55
C LEU A 41 -12.29 -6.95 -14.35
N MET A 42 -12.23 -6.42 -13.12
CA MET A 42 -12.33 -7.24 -11.90
C MET A 42 -13.68 -7.95 -11.80
N ILE A 43 -14.77 -7.24 -12.08
CA ILE A 43 -16.13 -7.81 -12.10
C ILE A 43 -16.22 -8.91 -13.16
N THR A 44 -15.79 -8.65 -14.38
CA THR A 44 -15.83 -9.59 -15.51
C THR A 44 -14.99 -10.84 -15.23
N GLU A 45 -13.83 -10.67 -14.60
CA GLU A 45 -12.93 -11.79 -14.28
C GLU A 45 -13.27 -12.51 -12.97
N GLY A 46 -14.32 -12.09 -12.25
CA GLY A 46 -14.77 -12.74 -11.01
C GLY A 46 -13.82 -12.55 -9.84
N VAL A 47 -13.11 -11.43 -9.77
CA VAL A 47 -12.32 -11.04 -8.59
C VAL A 47 -13.27 -10.73 -7.45
N THR A 48 -12.97 -11.21 -6.24
CA THR A 48 -13.89 -11.14 -5.10
C THR A 48 -13.63 -9.98 -4.14
N VAL A 49 -12.41 -9.44 -4.13
CA VAL A 49 -12.02 -8.35 -3.20
C VAL A 49 -11.39 -7.18 -3.96
N ALA A 50 -11.91 -5.98 -3.72
CA ALA A 50 -11.30 -4.72 -4.14
C ALA A 50 -10.67 -4.03 -2.93
N SER A 51 -9.34 -4.02 -2.86
CA SER A 51 -8.59 -3.34 -1.80
C SER A 51 -8.16 -1.95 -2.28
N PHE A 52 -8.28 -0.93 -1.42
CA PHE A 52 -7.92 0.45 -1.73
C PHE A 52 -6.83 0.97 -0.79
N ALA A 53 -5.76 1.49 -1.39
CA ALA A 53 -4.79 2.32 -0.70
C ALA A 53 -5.26 3.79 -0.75
N GLY A 54 -6.11 4.19 0.19
CA GLY A 54 -6.80 5.47 0.26
C GLY A 54 -8.31 5.35 0.05
N ALA A 55 -9.04 6.45 0.29
CA ALA A 55 -10.49 6.47 0.29
C ALA A 55 -11.08 6.54 -1.14
N PRO A 56 -11.82 5.53 -1.62
CA PRO A 56 -12.60 5.62 -2.85
C PRO A 56 -13.80 6.56 -2.68
N SER A 57 -14.45 6.93 -3.80
CA SER A 57 -15.73 7.65 -3.78
C SER A 57 -16.90 6.72 -3.38
N GLY A 58 -18.01 7.32 -2.90
CA GLY A 58 -19.22 6.56 -2.56
C GLY A 58 -19.77 5.77 -3.74
N ASP A 59 -19.76 6.34 -4.94
CA ASP A 59 -20.23 5.67 -6.17
C ASP A 59 -19.40 4.43 -6.51
N VAL A 60 -18.07 4.51 -6.29
CA VAL A 60 -17.18 3.35 -6.48
C VAL A 60 -17.49 2.25 -5.47
N VAL A 61 -17.70 2.60 -4.21
CA VAL A 61 -18.08 1.64 -3.16
C VAL A 61 -19.42 0.98 -3.49
N ALA A 62 -20.43 1.77 -3.85
CA ALA A 62 -21.76 1.26 -4.23
C ALA A 62 -21.64 0.29 -5.42
N ARG A 63 -20.97 0.67 -6.51
CA ARG A 63 -20.76 -0.17 -7.69
C ARG A 63 -20.12 -1.52 -7.37
N LEU A 64 -19.10 -1.52 -6.51
CA LEU A 64 -18.42 -2.75 -6.10
C LEU A 64 -19.33 -3.63 -5.24
N ASN A 65 -20.07 -3.03 -4.30
CA ASN A 65 -21.02 -3.74 -3.45
C ASN A 65 -22.17 -4.34 -4.28
N ASP A 66 -22.72 -3.60 -5.25
CA ASP A 66 -23.78 -4.07 -6.16
C ASP A 66 -23.30 -5.23 -7.03
N ALA A 67 -22.02 -5.26 -7.37
CA ALA A 67 -21.38 -6.35 -8.10
C ALA A 67 -20.95 -7.52 -7.18
N GLY A 68 -21.20 -7.46 -5.87
CA GLY A 68 -20.89 -8.51 -4.90
C GLY A 68 -19.44 -8.59 -4.46
N LEU A 69 -18.60 -7.59 -4.78
CA LEU A 69 -17.20 -7.55 -4.32
C LEU A 69 -17.10 -7.06 -2.88
N VAL A 70 -16.17 -7.61 -2.13
CA VAL A 70 -15.79 -7.11 -0.81
C VAL A 70 -14.88 -5.89 -1.00
N THR A 71 -15.37 -4.71 -0.61
CA THR A 71 -14.57 -3.48 -0.63
C THR A 71 -13.78 -3.36 0.67
N MET A 72 -12.45 -3.32 0.57
CA MET A 72 -11.52 -3.18 1.70
C MET A 72 -10.75 -1.87 1.56
N VAL A 73 -10.66 -1.07 2.64
CA VAL A 73 -10.01 0.25 2.57
C VAL A 73 -8.99 0.43 3.69
N THR A 74 -7.81 0.92 3.32
CA THR A 74 -6.78 1.30 4.29
C THR A 74 -7.08 2.68 4.88
N VAL A 75 -7.08 2.78 6.21
CA VAL A 75 -7.35 3.98 6.98
C VAL A 75 -6.23 4.29 7.97
N GLY A 76 -5.91 5.57 8.15
CA GLY A 76 -4.89 6.05 9.08
C GLY A 76 -5.44 6.93 10.21
N ALA A 77 -6.77 6.99 10.39
CA ALA A 77 -7.42 7.74 11.47
C ALA A 77 -8.83 7.22 11.75
N LYS A 78 -9.29 7.35 13.01
CA LYS A 78 -10.65 6.99 13.45
C LYS A 78 -11.74 7.61 12.56
N ARG A 79 -11.66 8.92 12.28
CA ARG A 79 -12.63 9.63 11.43
C ARG A 79 -12.71 9.07 10.00
N HIS A 80 -11.60 8.48 9.49
CA HIS A 80 -11.59 7.83 8.18
C HIS A 80 -12.36 6.50 8.24
N ALA A 81 -12.20 5.73 9.32
CA ALA A 81 -12.95 4.51 9.53
C ALA A 81 -14.46 4.79 9.61
N GLU A 82 -14.87 5.75 10.43
CA GLU A 82 -16.28 6.17 10.56
C GLU A 82 -16.88 6.57 9.21
N LYS A 83 -16.11 7.31 8.39
CA LYS A 83 -16.55 7.70 7.04
C LYS A 83 -16.70 6.48 6.13
N MET A 84 -15.75 5.56 6.13
CA MET A 84 -15.77 4.37 5.26
C MET A 84 -16.90 3.41 5.64
N VAL A 85 -17.16 3.22 6.94
CA VAL A 85 -18.31 2.44 7.43
C VAL A 85 -19.63 3.02 6.93
N LYS A 86 -19.83 4.34 7.07
CA LYS A 86 -21.02 5.04 6.54
C LYS A 86 -21.18 4.91 5.02
N MET A 87 -20.09 4.76 4.29
CA MET A 87 -20.11 4.55 2.84
C MET A 87 -20.38 3.10 2.43
N GLY A 88 -20.49 2.16 3.40
CA GLY A 88 -20.78 0.75 3.14
C GLY A 88 -19.56 -0.09 2.77
N VAL A 89 -18.36 0.32 3.13
CA VAL A 89 -17.14 -0.49 2.98
C VAL A 89 -17.27 -1.75 3.84
N LYS A 90 -16.79 -2.89 3.32
CA LYS A 90 -16.98 -4.21 3.93
C LYS A 90 -15.84 -4.67 4.83
N ALA A 91 -14.66 -4.07 4.73
CA ALA A 91 -13.52 -4.35 5.60
C ALA A 91 -12.59 -3.14 5.70
N LEU A 92 -11.87 -2.99 6.80
CA LEU A 92 -10.90 -1.92 7.00
C LEU A 92 -9.51 -2.49 7.32
N ILE A 93 -8.47 -1.80 6.85
CA ILE A 93 -7.09 -2.00 7.26
C ILE A 93 -6.66 -0.74 8.03
N ALA A 94 -6.45 -0.84 9.34
CA ALA A 94 -5.93 0.25 10.17
C ALA A 94 -4.40 0.26 10.08
N GLN A 95 -3.83 1.17 9.28
CA GLN A 95 -2.38 1.27 9.11
C GLN A 95 -1.81 2.37 9.99
N GLY A 96 -1.03 1.98 10.99
CA GLY A 96 -0.31 2.91 11.88
C GLY A 96 0.95 3.49 11.26
N GLY A 97 1.55 4.44 11.98
CA GLY A 97 2.71 5.22 11.56
C GLY A 97 3.99 4.41 11.31
N GLU A 98 4.07 3.17 11.81
CA GLU A 98 5.16 2.23 11.56
C GLU A 98 5.10 1.60 10.17
N GLY A 99 3.97 1.75 9.47
CA GLY A 99 3.76 1.21 8.14
C GLY A 99 4.67 1.83 7.07
N GLY A 100 4.93 1.06 6.01
CA GLY A 100 5.73 1.48 4.87
C GLY A 100 4.91 2.14 3.76
N GLY A 101 5.56 2.89 2.88
CA GLY A 101 4.90 3.70 1.87
C GLY A 101 4.13 4.85 2.51
N HIS A 102 3.02 5.25 1.91
CA HIS A 102 2.17 6.29 2.49
C HIS A 102 1.71 5.89 3.90
N THR A 103 1.98 6.74 4.87
CA THR A 103 1.70 6.45 6.27
C THR A 103 1.22 7.69 7.04
N GLY A 104 0.46 7.45 8.13
CA GLY A 104 0.09 8.49 9.08
C GLY A 104 1.14 8.69 10.16
N ALA A 105 0.84 9.57 11.11
CA ALA A 105 1.68 9.82 12.28
C ALA A 105 1.22 9.04 13.53
N THR A 106 0.02 8.45 13.51
CA THR A 106 -0.54 7.76 14.68
C THR A 106 0.07 6.37 14.82
N PRO A 107 0.71 6.04 15.95
CA PRO A 107 1.20 4.69 16.21
C PRO A 107 0.09 3.64 16.13
N THR A 108 0.45 2.44 15.67
CA THR A 108 -0.49 1.32 15.50
C THR A 108 -1.21 0.97 16.80
N SER A 109 -0.51 1.01 17.95
CA SER A 109 -1.07 0.74 19.27
C SER A 109 -2.16 1.72 19.72
N LEU A 110 -2.20 2.92 19.17
CA LEU A 110 -3.27 3.91 19.42
C LEU A 110 -4.33 3.91 18.33
N LEU A 111 -3.91 3.70 17.07
CA LEU A 111 -4.81 3.75 15.93
C LEU A 111 -5.74 2.54 15.89
N LEU A 112 -5.19 1.34 16.08
CA LEU A 112 -5.95 0.09 15.89
C LEU A 112 -7.16 -0.01 16.83
N PRO A 113 -7.03 0.13 18.16
CA PRO A 113 -8.20 0.11 19.04
C PRO A 113 -9.19 1.24 18.73
N ALA A 114 -8.72 2.44 18.38
CA ALA A 114 -9.61 3.54 18.02
C ALA A 114 -10.40 3.28 16.72
N VAL A 115 -9.84 2.53 15.76
CA VAL A 115 -10.55 2.11 14.55
C VAL A 115 -11.52 0.98 14.86
N VAL A 116 -11.14 0.02 15.71
CA VAL A 116 -12.04 -1.06 16.18
C VAL A 116 -13.26 -0.45 16.86
N ASP A 117 -13.08 0.48 17.80
CA ASP A 117 -14.20 1.20 18.44
C ASP A 117 -15.09 1.92 17.44
N ALA A 118 -14.50 2.50 16.38
CA ALA A 118 -15.27 3.19 15.33
C ALA A 118 -16.11 2.25 14.46
N THR A 119 -15.83 0.94 14.48
CA THR A 119 -16.58 -0.09 13.73
C THR A 119 -17.55 -0.88 14.61
N GLU A 120 -17.61 -0.59 15.91
CA GLU A 120 -18.49 -1.31 16.83
C GLU A 120 -19.94 -1.28 16.35
N GLY A 121 -20.61 -2.43 16.39
CA GLY A 121 -21.99 -2.62 15.94
C GLY A 121 -22.19 -2.56 14.42
N SER A 122 -21.17 -2.25 13.61
CA SER A 122 -21.29 -2.19 12.15
C SER A 122 -21.11 -3.55 11.45
N GLY A 123 -20.52 -4.52 12.12
CA GLY A 123 -20.13 -5.82 11.53
C GLY A 123 -18.94 -5.73 10.53
N VAL A 124 -18.29 -4.57 10.41
CA VAL A 124 -17.14 -4.37 9.52
C VAL A 124 -15.86 -4.84 10.21
N PRO A 125 -15.17 -5.90 9.71
CA PRO A 125 -13.93 -6.38 10.28
C PRO A 125 -12.79 -5.38 10.08
N VAL A 126 -11.87 -5.35 11.05
CA VAL A 126 -10.67 -4.51 11.04
C VAL A 126 -9.42 -5.38 11.07
N LEU A 127 -8.46 -5.12 10.17
CA LEU A 127 -7.13 -5.71 10.19
C LEU A 127 -6.12 -4.64 10.62
N GLY A 128 -5.18 -5.02 11.49
CA GLY A 128 -4.07 -4.15 11.86
C GLY A 128 -2.96 -4.19 10.83
N ALA A 129 -2.39 -3.03 10.48
CA ALA A 129 -1.22 -2.91 9.60
C ALA A 129 -0.21 -1.90 10.16
N GLY A 130 1.07 -2.13 9.85
CA GLY A 130 2.17 -1.34 10.42
C GLY A 130 2.66 -1.92 11.73
N GLY A 131 3.95 -2.28 11.78
CA GLY A 131 4.57 -2.87 12.97
C GLY A 131 4.41 -4.38 13.14
N TYR A 132 3.73 -5.09 12.23
CA TYR A 132 3.49 -6.53 12.33
C TYR A 132 4.41 -7.35 11.42
N TYR A 133 4.99 -8.43 11.96
CA TYR A 133 5.86 -9.37 11.23
C TYR A 133 5.94 -10.78 11.84
N ASP A 134 5.41 -11.00 13.06
CA ASP A 134 5.46 -12.26 13.82
C ASP A 134 4.12 -12.58 14.51
N GLY A 135 4.06 -13.76 15.17
CA GLY A 135 2.86 -14.22 15.87
C GLY A 135 2.50 -13.41 17.10
N ARG A 136 3.48 -12.79 17.78
CA ARG A 136 3.23 -11.89 18.92
C ARG A 136 2.47 -10.65 18.47
N GLY A 137 2.83 -10.12 17.28
CA GLY A 137 2.12 -9.02 16.66
C GLY A 137 0.68 -9.38 16.31
N LEU A 138 0.44 -10.62 15.81
CA LEU A 138 -0.93 -11.10 15.56
C LEU A 138 -1.76 -11.14 16.86
N VAL A 139 -1.22 -11.71 17.93
CA VAL A 139 -1.92 -11.76 19.23
C VAL A 139 -2.22 -10.35 19.76
N ALA A 140 -1.26 -9.42 19.66
CA ALA A 140 -1.48 -8.04 20.07
C ALA A 140 -2.61 -7.38 19.25
N ALA A 141 -2.67 -7.60 17.95
CA ALA A 141 -3.76 -7.07 17.12
C ALA A 141 -5.14 -7.66 17.51
N LEU A 142 -5.18 -8.97 17.78
CA LEU A 142 -6.40 -9.64 18.27
C LEU A 142 -6.83 -9.09 19.64
N ALA A 143 -5.88 -8.84 20.54
CA ALA A 143 -6.15 -8.22 21.84
C ALA A 143 -6.70 -6.78 21.73
N TYR A 144 -6.34 -6.05 20.68
CA TYR A 144 -6.93 -4.75 20.35
C TYR A 144 -8.31 -4.85 19.69
N GLY A 145 -8.83 -6.07 19.46
CA GLY A 145 -10.14 -6.32 18.85
C GLY A 145 -10.13 -6.43 17.32
N ALA A 146 -8.97 -6.44 16.70
CA ALA A 146 -8.84 -6.71 15.25
C ALA A 146 -9.13 -8.19 14.94
N GLN A 147 -9.48 -8.50 13.69
CA GLN A 147 -9.72 -9.86 13.21
C GLN A 147 -8.50 -10.47 12.51
N GLY A 148 -7.38 -9.73 12.45
CA GLY A 148 -6.15 -10.20 11.84
C GLY A 148 -5.17 -9.06 11.58
N ILE A 149 -4.10 -9.37 10.84
CA ILE A 149 -3.05 -8.41 10.47
C ILE A 149 -2.80 -8.41 8.96
N ALA A 150 -2.35 -7.27 8.44
CA ALA A 150 -1.87 -7.10 7.08
C ALA A 150 -0.38 -6.70 7.11
N MET A 151 0.43 -7.42 6.36
CA MET A 151 1.89 -7.25 6.35
C MET A 151 2.39 -7.01 4.93
N GLY A 152 3.08 -5.87 4.71
CA GLY A 152 3.75 -5.58 3.44
C GLY A 152 5.20 -6.06 3.47
N THR A 153 6.01 -5.45 4.35
CA THR A 153 7.46 -5.67 4.43
C THR A 153 7.82 -7.14 4.70
N ARG A 154 7.07 -7.84 5.57
CA ARG A 154 7.32 -9.26 5.86
C ARG A 154 7.17 -10.13 4.59
N PHE A 155 6.12 -9.94 3.80
CA PHE A 155 5.92 -10.68 2.56
C PHE A 155 6.80 -10.20 1.39
N LEU A 156 7.21 -8.93 1.38
CA LEU A 156 8.25 -8.45 0.45
C LEU A 156 9.55 -9.20 0.65
N LEU A 157 9.89 -9.56 1.91
CA LEU A 157 11.09 -10.28 2.30
C LEU A 157 10.81 -11.80 2.39
N THR A 158 10.33 -12.38 1.29
CA THR A 158 10.16 -13.82 1.10
C THR A 158 10.89 -14.29 -0.16
N GLN A 159 11.10 -15.59 -0.27
CA GLN A 159 11.76 -16.19 -1.44
C GLN A 159 10.95 -15.97 -2.71
N GLU A 160 9.61 -16.08 -2.64
CA GLU A 160 8.70 -15.93 -3.79
C GLU A 160 8.50 -14.48 -4.24
N SER A 161 8.89 -13.52 -3.43
CA SER A 161 8.81 -12.10 -3.81
C SER A 161 9.73 -11.82 -5.00
N HIS A 162 9.17 -11.17 -6.03
CA HIS A 162 9.89 -10.81 -7.26
C HIS A 162 10.84 -9.61 -7.11
N VAL A 163 10.99 -9.07 -5.90
CA VAL A 163 11.97 -8.02 -5.62
C VAL A 163 13.37 -8.61 -5.86
N PRO A 164 14.26 -7.92 -6.60
CA PRO A 164 15.60 -8.40 -6.88
C PRO A 164 16.41 -8.69 -5.60
N ASP A 165 17.23 -9.74 -5.60
CA ASP A 165 17.94 -10.20 -4.39
C ASP A 165 18.87 -9.15 -3.79
N HIS A 166 19.55 -8.35 -4.63
CA HIS A 166 20.38 -7.24 -4.13
C HIS A 166 19.56 -6.15 -3.43
N VAL A 167 18.30 -5.95 -3.82
CA VAL A 167 17.38 -5.03 -3.14
C VAL A 167 16.91 -5.66 -1.83
N LYS A 168 16.53 -6.95 -1.82
CA LYS A 168 16.19 -7.67 -0.57
C LYS A 168 17.33 -7.60 0.45
N ALA A 169 18.58 -7.71 0.00
CA ALA A 169 19.75 -7.59 0.85
C ALA A 169 19.85 -6.20 1.53
N ILE A 170 19.48 -5.12 0.84
CA ILE A 170 19.42 -3.78 1.44
C ILE A 170 18.34 -3.72 2.53
N TYR A 171 17.16 -4.31 2.28
CA TYR A 171 16.11 -4.36 3.30
C TYR A 171 16.56 -5.13 4.54
N VAL A 172 17.09 -6.33 4.38
CA VAL A 172 17.59 -7.18 5.49
C VAL A 172 18.72 -6.48 6.28
N GLY A 173 19.58 -5.74 5.60
CA GLY A 173 20.65 -4.95 6.25
C GLY A 173 20.19 -3.64 6.90
N THR A 174 18.91 -3.27 6.78
CA THR A 174 18.40 -1.98 7.27
C THR A 174 17.94 -2.10 8.73
N PRO A 175 18.53 -1.34 9.69
CA PRO A 175 18.08 -1.37 11.07
C PRO A 175 16.71 -0.68 11.24
N VAL A 176 16.06 -0.88 12.40
CA VAL A 176 14.76 -0.24 12.75
C VAL A 176 14.80 1.28 12.57
N THR A 177 15.95 1.91 12.88
CA THR A 177 16.18 3.35 12.73
C THR A 177 16.60 3.77 11.31
N GLY A 178 16.81 2.81 10.41
CA GLY A 178 17.26 3.05 9.03
C GLY A 178 16.16 3.52 8.06
N THR A 179 14.95 3.78 8.57
CA THR A 179 13.85 4.32 7.78
C THR A 179 13.61 5.80 8.10
N VAL A 180 13.05 6.51 7.13
CA VAL A 180 12.63 7.92 7.29
C VAL A 180 11.22 8.11 6.75
N VAL A 181 10.44 8.98 7.38
CA VAL A 181 9.18 9.49 6.82
C VAL A 181 9.47 10.82 6.15
N THR A 182 9.23 10.89 4.85
CA THR A 182 9.51 12.09 4.06
C THR A 182 8.31 12.47 3.19
N THR A 183 8.14 13.77 2.96
CA THR A 183 7.19 14.33 2.00
C THR A 183 7.87 14.75 0.69
N ALA A 184 9.18 14.51 0.56
CA ALA A 184 9.96 14.97 -0.59
C ALA A 184 9.67 14.19 -1.88
N ILE A 185 9.00 13.04 -1.79
CA ILE A 185 8.73 12.14 -2.91
C ILE A 185 7.55 12.64 -3.74
N ASP A 186 6.39 12.84 -3.09
CA ASP A 186 5.14 13.21 -3.76
C ASP A 186 4.28 14.22 -2.96
N GLY A 187 4.84 14.77 -1.89
CA GLY A 187 4.16 15.74 -1.04
C GLY A 187 3.35 15.13 0.10
N ALA A 188 3.11 13.81 0.09
CA ALA A 188 2.48 13.08 1.18
C ALA A 188 3.53 12.35 2.05
N PRO A 189 3.27 12.16 3.35
CA PRO A 189 4.19 11.41 4.21
C PRO A 189 4.34 9.97 3.73
N GLN A 190 5.58 9.57 3.42
CA GLN A 190 5.92 8.19 3.03
C GLN A 190 7.10 7.69 3.85
N ARG A 191 6.99 6.45 4.37
CA ARG A 191 8.12 5.76 5.00
C ARG A 191 8.87 4.92 3.99
N VAL A 192 10.17 5.21 3.89
CA VAL A 192 11.11 4.53 2.99
C VAL A 192 12.41 4.23 3.72
N ILE A 193 13.25 3.34 3.18
CA ILE A 193 14.64 3.21 3.61
C ILE A 193 15.36 4.52 3.31
N ARG A 194 16.16 5.00 4.25
CA ARG A 194 17.00 6.18 4.07
C ARG A 194 18.17 5.83 3.14
N THR A 195 18.19 6.40 1.95
CA THR A 195 19.26 6.26 0.94
C THR A 195 19.86 7.63 0.62
N GLU A 196 21.02 7.67 -0.01
CA GLU A 196 21.62 8.93 -0.48
C GLU A 196 20.65 9.72 -1.35
N MET A 197 19.91 9.04 -2.23
CA MET A 197 18.90 9.67 -3.07
C MET A 197 17.81 10.38 -2.24
N ILE A 198 17.35 9.77 -1.13
CA ILE A 198 16.36 10.37 -0.23
C ILE A 198 16.96 11.59 0.48
N ASP A 199 18.19 11.47 0.97
CA ASP A 199 18.90 12.60 1.61
C ASP A 199 19.10 13.77 0.64
N GLU A 200 19.40 13.51 -0.64
CA GLU A 200 19.46 14.53 -1.70
C GLU A 200 18.10 15.16 -1.98
N LEU A 201 17.03 14.35 -2.05
CA LEU A 201 15.66 14.84 -2.23
C LEU A 201 15.23 15.74 -1.08
N GLU A 202 15.55 15.40 0.16
CA GLU A 202 15.23 16.22 1.33
C GLU A 202 15.99 17.55 1.36
N LYS A 203 17.27 17.55 0.96
CA LYS A 203 18.10 18.75 0.87
C LYS A 203 17.73 19.67 -0.31
N ALA A 204 17.13 19.13 -1.37
CA ALA A 204 16.83 19.90 -2.57
C ALA A 204 15.78 20.99 -2.29
N PRO A 205 16.01 22.26 -2.67
CA PRO A 205 15.01 23.32 -2.56
C PRO A 205 13.74 22.96 -3.34
N SER A 206 12.57 23.35 -2.83
CA SER A 206 11.26 23.08 -3.45
C SER A 206 11.20 23.54 -4.92
N VAL A 207 11.90 24.63 -5.25
CA VAL A 207 11.99 25.20 -6.61
C VAL A 207 12.72 24.28 -7.59
N VAL A 208 13.63 23.41 -7.12
CA VAL A 208 14.38 22.46 -7.96
C VAL A 208 13.69 21.11 -8.07
N ARG A 209 12.89 20.73 -7.06
CA ARG A 209 12.13 19.47 -7.06
C ARG A 209 11.09 19.43 -8.18
N PHE A 210 10.44 20.56 -8.43
CA PHE A 210 9.35 20.66 -9.40
C PHE A 210 9.78 20.43 -10.87
N PRO A 211 10.81 21.08 -11.42
CA PRO A 211 11.25 20.82 -12.80
C PRO A 211 11.71 19.38 -13.03
N LYS A 212 12.43 18.78 -12.05
CA LYS A 212 12.84 17.36 -12.13
C LYS A 212 11.64 16.42 -12.12
N ALA A 213 10.64 16.66 -11.28
CA ALA A 213 9.41 15.86 -11.23
C ALA A 213 8.62 15.95 -12.54
N ALA A 214 8.47 17.14 -13.11
CA ALA A 214 7.80 17.34 -14.39
C ALA A 214 8.54 16.63 -15.55
N LEU A 215 9.87 16.70 -15.56
CA LEU A 215 10.71 16.01 -16.56
C LEU A 215 10.58 14.48 -16.45
N ASN A 216 10.53 13.96 -15.23
CA ASN A 216 10.35 12.54 -14.96
C ASN A 216 8.94 12.07 -15.35
N ALA A 217 7.90 12.85 -15.07
CA ALA A 217 6.53 12.56 -15.51
C ALA A 217 6.43 12.48 -17.03
N LEU A 218 7.12 13.38 -17.77
CA LEU A 218 7.19 13.35 -19.23
C LEU A 218 7.99 12.13 -19.75
N LYS A 219 9.07 11.74 -19.10
CA LYS A 219 9.82 10.52 -19.43
C LYS A 219 8.96 9.26 -19.22
N PHE A 220 8.17 9.25 -18.17
CA PHE A 220 7.25 8.15 -17.89
C PHE A 220 6.14 8.05 -18.93
N ALA A 221 5.51 9.14 -19.29
CA ALA A 221 4.52 9.17 -20.36
C ALA A 221 5.04 8.50 -21.63
N ARG A 222 6.29 8.82 -21.99
CA ARG A 222 6.94 8.20 -23.16
C ARG A 222 7.24 6.71 -22.97
N LEU A 223 7.65 6.28 -21.78
CA LEU A 223 7.99 4.88 -21.48
C LEU A 223 6.76 3.99 -21.26
N SER A 224 5.68 4.56 -20.71
CA SER A 224 4.42 3.83 -20.45
C SER A 224 3.46 3.83 -21.66
N GLY A 225 3.79 4.57 -22.73
CA GLY A 225 2.89 4.74 -23.88
C GLY A 225 1.62 5.53 -23.55
N THR A 226 1.57 6.17 -22.37
CA THR A 226 0.40 6.96 -21.96
C THR A 226 0.37 8.27 -22.74
N PRO A 227 -0.70 8.59 -23.50
CA PRO A 227 -0.81 9.84 -24.22
C PRO A 227 -0.69 11.03 -23.26
N ILE A 228 0.10 12.04 -23.62
CA ILE A 228 0.27 13.27 -22.82
C ILE A 228 -1.08 13.93 -22.52
N LYS A 229 -2.04 13.81 -23.43
CA LYS A 229 -3.40 14.31 -23.26
C LYS A 229 -4.11 13.65 -22.08
N ASP A 230 -3.92 12.34 -21.86
CA ASP A 230 -4.53 11.59 -20.78
C ASP A 230 -3.87 11.91 -19.43
N LEU A 231 -2.58 12.19 -19.42
CA LEU A 231 -1.88 12.71 -18.25
C LEU A 231 -2.38 14.10 -17.84
N VAL A 232 -2.61 14.98 -18.80
CA VAL A 232 -3.13 16.33 -18.56
C VAL A 232 -4.59 16.27 -18.08
N THR A 233 -5.44 15.44 -18.71
CA THR A 233 -6.85 15.27 -18.30
C THR A 233 -6.97 14.62 -16.93
N SER A 234 -6.17 13.59 -16.63
CA SER A 234 -6.10 12.97 -15.31
C SER A 234 -5.59 13.94 -14.26
N GLY A 235 -4.56 14.72 -14.59
CA GLY A 235 -4.05 15.78 -13.75
C GLY A 235 -5.11 16.86 -13.44
N LEU A 236 -5.87 17.29 -14.41
CA LEU A 236 -6.97 18.26 -14.22
C LEU A 236 -8.10 17.68 -13.37
N ALA A 237 -8.45 16.41 -13.54
CA ALA A 237 -9.44 15.71 -12.71
C ALA A 237 -8.99 15.58 -11.26
N MET A 238 -7.71 15.21 -11.02
CA MET A 238 -7.11 15.14 -9.69
C MET A 238 -7.06 16.52 -9.02
N ARG A 239 -6.70 17.57 -9.75
CA ARG A 239 -6.69 18.95 -9.24
C ARG A 239 -8.06 19.38 -8.75
N LYS A 240 -9.12 19.06 -9.50
CA LYS A 240 -10.49 19.42 -9.15
C LYS A 240 -11.03 18.62 -7.96
N ALA A 241 -10.55 17.39 -7.78
CA ALA A 241 -11.00 16.49 -6.72
C ALA A 241 -10.27 16.69 -5.38
N GLN A 242 -9.02 17.19 -5.40
CA GLN A 242 -8.15 17.23 -4.21
C GLN A 242 -7.53 18.59 -3.91
N ASP A 243 -7.90 19.65 -4.66
CA ASP A 243 -7.36 21.02 -4.48
C ASP A 243 -5.81 21.10 -4.59
N LEU A 244 -5.21 20.23 -5.42
CA LEU A 244 -3.76 20.12 -5.57
C LEU A 244 -3.20 21.15 -6.54
N THR A 245 -2.01 21.66 -6.24
CA THR A 245 -1.24 22.49 -7.17
C THR A 245 -0.65 21.63 -8.31
N TRP A 246 -0.30 22.25 -9.44
CA TRP A 246 0.40 21.56 -10.55
C TRP A 246 1.70 20.89 -10.09
N ALA A 247 2.38 21.50 -9.11
CA ALA A 247 3.58 20.97 -8.47
C ALA A 247 3.31 19.64 -7.75
N GLN A 248 2.26 19.63 -6.93
CA GLN A 248 1.86 18.42 -6.19
C GLN A 248 1.42 17.30 -7.11
N MET A 249 0.73 17.61 -8.21
CA MET A 249 0.35 16.60 -9.20
C MET A 249 1.54 15.98 -9.93
N ALA A 250 2.52 16.80 -10.33
CA ALA A 250 3.75 16.30 -10.94
C ALA A 250 4.56 15.44 -9.96
N LEU A 251 4.56 15.79 -8.67
CA LEU A 251 5.18 15.00 -7.61
C LEU A 251 4.41 13.69 -7.36
N ALA A 252 3.09 13.74 -7.27
CA ALA A 252 2.26 12.55 -7.05
C ALA A 252 2.42 11.49 -8.16
N ALA A 253 2.66 11.91 -9.40
CA ALA A 253 2.96 11.01 -10.51
C ALA A 253 4.34 10.31 -10.39
N ASN A 254 5.25 10.83 -9.57
CA ASN A 254 6.60 10.27 -9.39
C ASN A 254 6.64 9.04 -8.49
N ALA A 255 5.81 8.97 -7.44
CA ALA A 255 5.91 7.92 -6.43
C ALA A 255 5.78 6.50 -7.00
N PRO A 256 4.79 6.17 -7.86
CA PRO A 256 4.70 4.84 -8.48
C PRO A 256 5.92 4.49 -9.33
N MET A 257 6.49 5.47 -10.02
CA MET A 257 7.66 5.30 -10.89
C MET A 257 8.93 5.05 -10.09
N MET A 258 9.16 5.85 -9.05
CA MET A 258 10.30 5.69 -8.17
C MET A 258 10.21 4.36 -7.40
N THR A 259 9.00 3.95 -7.00
CA THR A 259 8.77 2.63 -6.41
C THR A 259 9.09 1.52 -7.41
N LYS A 260 8.61 1.64 -8.66
CA LYS A 260 8.92 0.66 -9.71
C LYS A 260 10.43 0.59 -9.95
N ALA A 261 11.09 1.74 -10.10
CA ALA A 261 12.53 1.80 -10.33
C ALA A 261 13.33 1.11 -9.21
N GLY A 262 13.01 1.39 -7.93
CA GLY A 262 13.71 0.82 -6.78
C GLY A 262 13.38 -0.64 -6.54
N VAL A 263 12.09 -0.98 -6.43
CA VAL A 263 11.64 -2.29 -5.93
C VAL A 263 11.47 -3.33 -7.05
N VAL A 264 11.08 -2.90 -8.26
CA VAL A 264 10.82 -3.83 -9.38
C VAL A 264 12.02 -3.92 -10.31
N ASP A 265 12.56 -2.76 -10.74
CA ASP A 265 13.67 -2.70 -11.69
C ASP A 265 15.05 -2.82 -11.00
N GLY A 266 15.10 -2.78 -9.65
CA GLY A 266 16.33 -2.91 -8.86
C GLY A 266 17.29 -1.72 -8.93
N ARG A 267 16.85 -0.58 -9.46
CA ARG A 267 17.66 0.64 -9.60
C ARG A 267 17.54 1.51 -8.36
N VAL A 268 18.27 1.17 -7.32
CA VAL A 268 18.19 1.80 -6.00
C VAL A 268 18.61 3.28 -6.04
N GLU A 269 19.54 3.61 -6.91
CA GLU A 269 20.04 4.98 -7.11
C GLU A 269 19.02 5.92 -7.78
N ALA A 270 17.99 5.34 -8.41
CA ALA A 270 16.94 6.08 -9.14
C ALA A 270 15.54 5.88 -8.55
N GLY A 271 15.42 5.04 -7.51
CA GLY A 271 14.14 4.62 -6.95
C GLY A 271 14.06 4.73 -5.44
N ILE A 272 12.85 4.59 -4.92
CA ILE A 272 12.59 4.52 -3.48
C ILE A 272 12.33 3.08 -3.05
N LEU A 273 12.63 2.81 -1.78
CA LEU A 273 12.44 1.52 -1.14
C LEU A 273 11.41 1.64 0.00
N PRO A 274 10.09 1.61 -0.32
CA PRO A 274 9.04 1.73 0.69
C PRO A 274 9.08 0.54 1.65
N THR A 275 9.13 0.80 2.95
CA THR A 275 9.17 -0.23 3.97
C THR A 275 8.62 0.26 5.30
N GLY A 276 8.03 -0.65 6.09
CA GLY A 276 7.71 -0.40 7.50
C GLY A 276 8.95 -0.48 8.39
N GLN A 277 8.87 0.07 9.61
CA GLN A 277 9.95 0.01 10.59
C GLN A 277 10.34 -1.43 10.98
N VAL A 278 9.42 -2.39 10.82
CA VAL A 278 9.68 -3.82 11.06
C VAL A 278 10.81 -4.39 10.22
N VAL A 279 11.25 -3.69 9.19
CA VAL A 279 12.39 -4.11 8.36
C VAL A 279 13.60 -4.47 9.20
N GLY A 280 13.89 -3.70 10.24
CA GLY A 280 15.01 -3.96 11.14
C GLY A 280 14.82 -5.11 12.14
N SER A 281 13.69 -5.81 12.07
CA SER A 281 13.39 -7.01 12.84
C SER A 281 13.29 -8.26 11.97
N ILE A 282 13.58 -8.15 10.67
CA ILE A 282 13.49 -9.24 9.70
C ILE A 282 14.89 -9.56 9.19
N GLU A 283 15.42 -10.69 9.60
CA GLU A 283 16.80 -11.11 9.32
C GLU A 283 16.89 -12.20 8.25
N GLU A 284 15.73 -12.81 7.89
CA GLU A 284 15.68 -13.99 7.03
C GLU A 284 14.71 -13.81 5.86
N LEU A 285 14.93 -14.58 4.81
CA LEU A 285 14.09 -14.67 3.60
C LEU A 285 13.42 -16.06 3.52
N PRO A 286 12.45 -16.36 4.39
CA PRO A 286 11.70 -17.62 4.34
C PRO A 286 10.75 -17.66 3.14
N THR A 287 10.18 -18.84 2.88
CA THR A 287 9.02 -18.96 1.97
C THR A 287 7.77 -18.35 2.59
N VAL A 288 6.79 -18.01 1.75
CA VAL A 288 5.47 -17.52 2.23
C VAL A 288 4.80 -18.56 3.13
N ALA A 289 4.92 -19.84 2.81
CA ALA A 289 4.37 -20.92 3.63
C ALA A 289 5.01 -20.96 5.02
N GLU A 290 6.33 -20.81 5.12
CA GLU A 290 7.05 -20.76 6.39
C GLU A 290 6.64 -19.50 7.20
N VAL A 291 6.52 -18.33 6.57
CA VAL A 291 6.04 -17.11 7.26
C VAL A 291 4.68 -17.35 7.89
N ILE A 292 3.73 -17.90 7.14
CA ILE A 292 2.37 -18.13 7.65
C ILE A 292 2.38 -19.15 8.78
N SER A 293 3.03 -20.31 8.60
CA SER A 293 3.07 -21.37 9.63
C SER A 293 3.77 -20.92 10.90
N THR A 294 4.88 -20.18 10.77
CA THR A 294 5.62 -19.64 11.93
C THR A 294 4.77 -18.64 12.71
N ILE A 295 4.10 -17.69 12.02
CA ILE A 295 3.24 -16.69 12.68
C ILE A 295 2.09 -17.38 13.42
N VAL A 296 1.46 -18.40 12.85
CA VAL A 296 0.38 -19.15 13.52
C VAL A 296 0.91 -19.87 14.76
N ALA A 297 2.01 -20.61 14.64
CA ALA A 297 2.60 -21.34 15.76
C ALA A 297 3.06 -20.41 16.89
N GLU A 298 3.68 -19.28 16.57
CA GLU A 298 4.08 -18.27 17.55
C GLU A 298 2.88 -17.61 18.24
N ALA A 299 1.79 -17.38 17.49
CA ALA A 299 0.56 -16.83 18.06
C ALA A 299 -0.07 -17.81 19.05
N GLU A 300 -0.18 -19.10 18.69
CA GLU A 300 -0.68 -20.16 19.58
C GLU A 300 0.17 -20.28 20.86
N ALA A 301 1.50 -20.30 20.73
CA ALA A 301 2.42 -20.33 21.86
C ALA A 301 2.28 -19.07 22.74
N THR A 302 2.08 -17.89 22.13
CA THR A 302 1.88 -16.64 22.86
C THR A 302 0.58 -16.64 23.63
N LEU A 303 -0.52 -17.10 23.03
CA LEU A 303 -1.83 -17.25 23.71
C LEU A 303 -1.74 -18.23 24.87
N THR A 304 -1.09 -19.39 24.69
CA THR A 304 -0.89 -20.37 25.75
C THR A 304 -0.12 -19.78 26.93
N ARG A 305 0.88 -18.93 26.69
CA ARG A 305 1.68 -18.28 27.75
C ARG A 305 0.88 -17.20 28.50
N LEU A 306 -0.13 -16.60 27.88
CA LEU A 306 -0.96 -15.53 28.46
C LEU A 306 -2.20 -16.04 29.17
N ALA A 307 -2.62 -17.29 28.88
CA ALA A 307 -3.73 -17.98 29.56
C ALA A 307 -3.30 -18.51 30.94
#